data_5a4052b7d0e739410ff684a24ef2c0c9
#
_entry.id   5a4052b7d0e739410ff684a24ef2c0c9
#
_cell.length_a   1.000
_cell.length_b   1.000
_cell.length_c   1.000
_cell.angle_alpha   90.00
_cell.angle_beta   90.00
_cell.angle_gamma   90.00
#
_symmetry.space_group_name_H-M   'P 1'
#
loop_
_entity.id
_entity.type
_entity.pdbx_description
1 polymer ?
#
loop_
_entity_poly.entity_id
_entity_poly.type
_entity_poly.pdbx_seq_one_letter_code
_entity_poly.pdbx_strand_id
1 'polypeptide(L)' 'MFSNAVVQQAWTRSGGRCECANRSHQHMGRCNRALVWERRTGESKPGAWVAESKSSNFLPNASDCEITCWHCYSSSQ' A
#
# COMPACT_ATOMS: atom_id res chain seq x y z
N MET A 1 2.24 8.53 -11.08
CA MET A 1 1.37 8.66 -9.89
C MET A 1 -0.05 8.22 -10.23
N PHE A 2 -0.72 7.54 -9.32
CA PHE A 2 -2.08 7.05 -9.57
C PHE A 2 -3.12 8.15 -9.34
N SER A 3 -4.20 8.10 -10.12
CA SER A 3 -5.36 8.96 -9.86
C SER A 3 -6.05 8.56 -8.56
N ASN A 4 -6.82 9.49 -7.96
CA ASN A 4 -7.57 9.17 -6.76
C ASN A 4 -8.56 8.03 -6.98
N ALA A 5 -9.17 7.95 -8.16
CA ALA A 5 -10.13 6.88 -8.48
C ALA A 5 -9.44 5.51 -8.43
N VAL A 6 -8.24 5.39 -9.01
CA VAL A 6 -7.47 4.15 -8.98
C VAL A 6 -7.08 3.78 -7.55
N VAL A 7 -6.63 4.75 -6.77
CA VAL A 7 -6.25 4.51 -5.37
C VAL A 7 -7.45 4.06 -4.54
N GLN A 8 -8.63 4.66 -4.75
CA GLN A 8 -9.85 4.26 -4.06
C GLN A 8 -10.26 2.82 -4.40
N GLN A 9 -10.13 2.43 -5.66
CA GLN A 9 -10.42 1.05 -6.07
C GLN A 9 -9.47 0.07 -5.39
N ALA A 10 -8.19 0.38 -5.36
CA ALA A 10 -7.19 -0.46 -4.69
C ALA A 10 -7.45 -0.54 -3.19
N TRP A 11 -7.80 0.59 -2.57
CA TRP A 11 -8.14 0.65 -1.16
C TRP A 11 -9.33 -0.25 -0.82
N THR A 12 -10.39 -0.18 -1.63
CA THR A 12 -11.57 -1.02 -1.44
C THR A 12 -11.20 -2.50 -1.55
N ARG A 13 -10.39 -2.85 -2.54
CA ARG A 13 -9.91 -4.23 -2.71
C ARG A 13 -9.10 -4.71 -1.49
N SER A 14 -8.24 -3.82 -0.96
CA SER A 14 -7.37 -4.17 0.18
C SER A 14 -8.15 -4.29 1.49
N GLY A 15 -9.35 -3.72 1.56
CA GLY A 15 -10.12 -3.67 2.79
C GLY A 15 -9.51 -2.73 3.83
N GLY A 16 -8.76 -1.71 3.40
CA GLY A 16 -8.10 -0.78 4.29
C GLY A 16 -6.91 -1.40 5.02
N ARG A 17 -6.30 -2.43 4.46
CA ARG A 17 -5.17 -3.13 5.08
C ARG A 17 -4.00 -3.23 4.12
N CYS A 18 -2.79 -3.32 4.68
CA CYS A 18 -1.57 -3.47 3.89
C CYS A 18 -1.61 -4.73 3.04
N GLU A 19 -1.29 -4.58 1.76
CA GLU A 19 -1.29 -5.68 0.79
C GLU A 19 0.09 -6.31 0.59
N CYS A 20 1.12 -5.82 1.26
CA CYS A 20 2.48 -6.33 1.09
C CYS A 20 2.57 -7.79 1.51
N ALA A 21 3.09 -8.63 0.62
CA ALA A 21 3.30 -10.05 0.90
C ALA A 21 4.78 -10.42 0.79
N ASN A 22 5.67 -9.43 0.90
CA ASN A 22 7.10 -9.64 0.77
C ASN A 22 7.68 -10.22 2.07
N ARG A 23 8.21 -11.44 1.99
CA ARG A 23 8.75 -12.14 3.15
C ARG A 23 9.98 -11.46 3.76
N SER A 24 10.68 -10.63 3.00
CA SER A 24 11.85 -9.91 3.50
C SER A 24 11.49 -8.83 4.52
N HIS A 25 10.20 -8.51 4.68
CA HIS A 25 9.72 -7.52 5.63
C HIS A 25 9.44 -8.09 7.03
N GLN A 26 9.95 -9.27 7.34
CA GLN A 26 9.81 -9.91 8.65
C GLN A 26 8.37 -10.35 8.97
N HIS A 27 7.57 -10.60 7.94
CA HIS A 27 6.26 -11.22 8.11
C HIS A 27 6.08 -12.31 7.06
N MET A 28 5.23 -13.28 7.35
CA MET A 28 4.91 -14.35 6.44
C MET A 28 3.55 -14.08 5.81
N GLY A 29 3.49 -14.21 4.48
CA GLY A 29 2.28 -13.93 3.74
C GLY A 29 1.94 -12.44 3.74
N ARG A 30 0.66 -12.12 3.62
CA ARG A 30 0.19 -10.73 3.56
C ARG A 30 0.31 -10.06 4.93
N CYS A 31 0.83 -8.82 4.93
CA CYS A 31 1.03 -8.05 6.15
C CYS A 31 -0.28 -7.79 6.92
N ASN A 32 -1.35 -7.39 6.23
CA ASN A 32 -2.68 -7.13 6.79
C ASN A 32 -2.72 -6.09 7.91
N ARG A 33 -1.72 -5.22 8.01
CA ARG A 33 -1.73 -4.15 9.00
C ARG A 33 -2.88 -3.20 8.70
N ALA A 34 -3.69 -2.88 9.72
CA ALA A 34 -4.81 -1.95 9.57
C ALA A 34 -4.31 -0.54 9.24
N LEU A 35 -4.97 0.11 8.28
CA LEU A 35 -4.56 1.43 7.79
C LEU A 35 -5.70 2.43 7.96
N VAL A 36 -5.36 3.72 7.96
CA VAL A 36 -6.32 4.82 8.05
C VAL A 36 -6.27 5.62 6.77
N TRP A 37 -7.39 5.75 6.07
CA TRP A 37 -7.45 6.42 4.76
C TRP A 37 -6.80 7.80 4.78
N GLU A 38 -7.08 8.58 5.82
CA GLU A 38 -6.60 9.96 5.95
C GLU A 38 -5.10 10.06 6.22
N ARG A 39 -4.43 8.95 6.47
CA ARG A 39 -3.00 8.93 6.77
C ARG A 39 -2.14 8.50 5.59
N ARG A 40 -2.60 8.77 4.40
CA ARG A 40 -1.83 8.56 3.16
C ARG A 40 -0.77 9.66 3.02
N THR A 41 0.22 9.64 3.90
CA THR A 41 1.21 10.72 3.95
C THR A 41 2.64 10.25 3.73
N GLY A 42 2.90 8.96 3.80
CA GLY A 42 4.27 8.45 3.75
C GLY A 42 5.08 8.81 4.99
N GLU A 43 4.41 9.17 6.08
CA GLU A 43 5.06 9.46 7.35
C GLU A 43 4.96 8.26 8.30
N SER A 44 5.90 8.16 9.24
CA SER A 44 5.96 7.06 10.20
C SER A 44 4.95 7.27 11.33
N LYS A 45 3.66 7.02 11.03
CA LYS A 45 2.56 7.12 12.00
C LYS A 45 1.72 5.85 11.95
N PRO A 46 1.07 5.46 13.06
CA PRO A 46 0.17 4.30 13.04
C PRO A 46 -0.93 4.49 11.98
N GLY A 47 -1.11 3.49 11.12
CA GLY A 47 -2.10 3.57 10.05
C GLY A 47 -1.64 4.31 8.81
N ALA A 48 -0.43 4.84 8.77
CA ALA A 48 0.12 5.51 7.58
C ALA A 48 0.38 4.50 6.46
N TRP A 49 0.18 4.92 5.22
CA TRP A 49 0.31 4.05 4.06
C TRP A 49 0.66 4.84 2.80
N VAL A 50 1.09 4.10 1.78
CA VAL A 50 1.38 4.66 0.46
C VAL A 50 0.76 3.77 -0.61
N ALA A 51 0.51 4.34 -1.79
CA ALA A 51 0.09 3.59 -2.96
C ALA A 51 1.29 3.43 -3.88
N GLU A 52 1.72 2.19 -4.10
CA GLU A 52 2.89 1.88 -4.91
C GLU A 52 2.50 1.16 -6.19
N SER A 53 3.31 1.36 -7.24
CA SER A 53 3.15 0.64 -8.49
C SER A 53 3.85 -0.71 -8.42
N LYS A 54 3.13 -1.81 -8.70
CA LYS A 54 3.71 -3.14 -8.71
C LYS A 54 4.68 -3.33 -9.86
N SER A 55 4.41 -2.69 -11.01
CA SER A 55 5.25 -2.78 -12.20
C SER A 55 6.31 -1.68 -12.29
N SER A 56 6.25 -0.69 -11.40
CA SER A 56 7.03 0.54 -11.43
C SER A 56 6.69 1.46 -12.61
N ASN A 57 5.65 1.15 -13.37
CA ASN A 57 5.22 1.93 -14.53
C ASN A 57 3.97 2.78 -14.27
N PHE A 58 3.38 2.67 -13.08
CA PHE A 58 2.17 3.41 -12.69
C PHE A 58 1.06 3.29 -13.73
N LEU A 59 0.72 2.03 -14.08
CA LEU A 59 -0.35 1.75 -15.02
C LEU A 59 -1.67 2.32 -14.53
N PRO A 60 -2.55 2.80 -15.41
CA PRO A 60 -3.79 3.48 -15.00
C PRO A 60 -4.90 2.52 -14.60
N ASN A 61 -4.59 1.56 -13.73
CA ASN A 61 -5.57 0.60 -13.24
C ASN A 61 -5.21 0.15 -11.82
N ALA A 62 -6.23 -0.32 -11.09
CA ALA A 62 -6.07 -0.69 -9.70
C ALA A 62 -5.24 -1.96 -9.51
N SER A 63 -5.14 -2.81 -10.53
CA SER A 63 -4.35 -4.04 -10.42
C SER A 63 -2.85 -3.77 -10.28
N ASP A 64 -2.38 -2.61 -10.75
CA ASP A 64 -1.00 -2.19 -10.60
C ASP A 64 -0.77 -1.41 -9.30
N CYS A 65 -1.83 -0.98 -8.63
CA CYS A 65 -1.75 -0.16 -7.43
C CYS A 65 -1.77 -1.06 -6.18
N GLU A 66 -0.68 -1.06 -5.42
CA GLU A 66 -0.59 -1.80 -4.18
C GLU A 66 -0.70 -0.85 -2.99
N ILE A 67 -1.55 -1.19 -2.03
CA ILE A 67 -1.70 -0.42 -0.80
C ILE A 67 -0.71 -0.99 0.23
N THR A 68 0.28 -0.20 0.60
CA THR A 68 1.40 -0.64 1.43
C THR A 68 1.51 0.23 2.68
N CYS A 69 1.61 -0.38 3.87
CA CYS A 69 1.80 0.39 5.09
C CYS A 69 3.19 1.02 5.10
N TRP A 70 3.33 2.09 5.89
CA TRP A 70 4.62 2.79 5.99
C TRP A 70 5.75 1.86 6.38
N HIS A 71 5.49 0.92 7.30
CA HIS A 71 6.52 -0.02 7.77
C HIS A 71 7.09 -0.86 6.61
N CYS A 72 6.22 -1.46 5.80
CA CYS A 72 6.67 -2.26 4.66
C CYS A 72 7.33 -1.38 3.59
N TYR A 73 6.79 -0.20 3.36
CA TYR A 73 7.35 0.74 2.39
C TYR A 73 8.77 1.14 2.79
N SER A 74 8.98 1.53 4.05
CA SER A 74 10.30 1.95 4.51
C SER A 74 11.29 0.80 4.55
N SER A 75 10.82 -0.43 4.80
CA SER A 75 11.69 -1.60 4.83
C SER A 75 12.21 -2.01 3.46
N SER A 76 11.51 -1.62 2.38
CA SER A 76 11.92 -1.94 1.01
C SER A 76 12.84 -0.88 0.40
N GLN A 77 13.13 0.16 1.11
CA GLN A 77 13.99 1.27 0.64
C GLN A 77 15.48 0.95 0.77
#